data_11a6240631ec4fe90089a094a836d813
#
_entry.id   11a6240631ec4fe90089a094a836d813
#
_cell.length_a   1.000
_cell.length_b   1.000
_cell.length_c   1.000
_cell.angle_alpha   90.00
_cell.angle_beta   90.00
_cell.angle_gamma   90.00
#
_symmetry.space_group_name_H-M   'P 1'
#
loop_
_entity.id
_entity.type
_entity.pdbx_description
1 polymer ?
#
loop_
_entity_poly.entity_id
_entity_poly.type
_entity_poly.pdbx_seq_one_letter_code
_entity_poly.pdbx_strand_id
1 'polypeptide(L)'
;MDRILVASSNDKATAMLVSLLKETFPTCKTSIAATGLETRRAVGSGSYDCVVINCPLSDEYGNELAEIVCTSTDASCVAIAKSENADILADKLEDFGVMVIPKPLGRQYFYRSMKFVSAARKRMLGIRSENLKLHKKLEEIRTINRAKCSQIGRAHV
;
A
#
# COMPACT_ATOMS: atom_id res chain seq x y z
N MET A 1 -1.11 -6.91 -7.84
CA MET A 1 -0.68 -7.36 -6.49
C MET A 1 0.24 -8.55 -6.61
N ASP A 2 1.53 -8.31 -6.57
CA ASP A 2 2.52 -9.39 -6.75
C ASP A 2 3.11 -9.87 -5.43
N ARG A 3 3.33 -8.96 -4.48
CA ARG A 3 3.89 -9.28 -3.17
C ARG A 3 3.02 -8.72 -2.05
N ILE A 4 2.50 -9.61 -1.21
CA ILE A 4 1.60 -9.24 -0.12
C ILE A 4 2.18 -9.76 1.20
N LEU A 5 2.28 -8.87 2.18
CA LEU A 5 2.66 -9.22 3.55
C LEU A 5 1.41 -9.37 4.39
N VAL A 6 1.27 -10.50 5.07
CA VAL A 6 0.17 -10.77 6.00
C VAL A 6 0.71 -10.69 7.43
N ALA A 7 0.26 -9.69 8.17
CA ALA A 7 0.54 -9.53 9.59
C ALA A 7 -0.59 -10.17 10.38
N SER A 8 -0.35 -11.32 10.96
CA SER A 8 -1.36 -12.08 11.71
C SER A 8 -0.69 -12.97 12.74
N SER A 9 -1.18 -12.91 13.98
CA SER A 9 -0.64 -13.68 15.10
C SER A 9 -1.36 -15.01 15.31
N ASN A 10 -2.52 -15.22 14.71
CA ASN A 10 -3.31 -16.44 14.82
C ASN A 10 -3.08 -17.32 13.59
N ASP A 11 -2.57 -18.53 13.81
CA ASP A 11 -2.21 -19.44 12.71
C ASP A 11 -3.39 -19.82 11.82
N LYS A 12 -4.55 -20.07 12.42
CA LYS A 12 -5.77 -20.44 11.69
C LYS A 12 -6.27 -19.27 10.82
N ALA A 13 -6.31 -18.08 11.39
CA ALA A 13 -6.69 -16.87 10.64
C ALA A 13 -5.69 -16.55 9.53
N THR A 14 -4.40 -16.74 9.80
CA THR A 14 -3.34 -16.54 8.81
C THR A 14 -3.51 -17.48 7.62
N ALA A 15 -3.76 -18.77 7.87
CA ALA A 15 -3.98 -19.75 6.82
C ALA A 15 -5.20 -19.40 5.96
N MET A 16 -6.28 -18.96 6.59
CA MET A 16 -7.48 -18.51 5.89
C MET A 16 -7.22 -17.29 5.01
N LEU A 17 -6.53 -16.28 5.53
CA LEU A 17 -6.17 -15.08 4.79
C LEU A 17 -5.28 -15.38 3.60
N VAL A 18 -4.28 -16.21 3.76
CA VAL A 18 -3.39 -16.63 2.67
C VAL A 18 -4.19 -17.34 1.57
N SER A 19 -5.11 -18.22 1.97
CA SER A 19 -5.98 -18.92 1.02
C SER A 19 -6.86 -17.96 0.23
N LEU A 20 -7.51 -17.01 0.91
CA LEU A 20 -8.35 -15.99 0.28
C LEU A 20 -7.56 -15.08 -0.66
N LEU A 21 -6.35 -14.72 -0.27
CA LEU A 21 -5.47 -13.90 -1.12
C LEU A 21 -5.05 -14.63 -2.39
N LYS A 22 -4.75 -15.91 -2.30
CA LYS A 22 -4.42 -16.73 -3.47
C LYS A 22 -5.61 -16.93 -4.41
N GLU A 23 -6.82 -17.01 -3.89
CA GLU A 23 -8.02 -17.04 -4.71
C GLU A 23 -8.23 -15.71 -5.44
N THR A 24 -7.97 -14.60 -4.76
CA THR A 24 -8.15 -13.25 -5.31
C THR A 24 -7.04 -12.88 -6.30
N PHE A 25 -5.81 -13.23 -5.97
CA PHE A 25 -4.60 -12.94 -6.77
C PHE A 25 -3.78 -14.22 -6.94
N PRO A 26 -4.10 -15.05 -7.94
CA PRO A 26 -3.48 -16.40 -8.08
C PRO A 26 -1.96 -16.37 -8.22
N THR A 27 -1.39 -15.29 -8.73
CA THR A 27 0.06 -15.17 -8.96
C THR A 27 0.80 -14.43 -7.86
N CYS A 28 0.12 -13.99 -6.79
CA CYS A 28 0.76 -13.26 -5.72
C CYS A 28 1.67 -14.16 -4.86
N LYS A 29 2.73 -13.55 -4.35
CA LYS A 29 3.59 -14.17 -3.34
C LYS A 29 3.23 -13.57 -1.99
N THR A 30 2.91 -14.42 -1.03
CA THR A 30 2.55 -14.01 0.33
C THR A 30 3.72 -14.28 1.28
N SER A 31 3.98 -13.32 2.15
CA SER A 31 4.90 -13.46 3.28
C SER A 31 4.10 -13.26 4.57
N ILE A 32 4.53 -13.84 5.66
CA ILE A 32 3.82 -13.82 6.92
C ILE A 32 4.71 -13.19 8.00
N ALA A 33 4.14 -12.28 8.77
CA ALA A 33 4.74 -11.73 9.99
C ALA A 33 3.77 -11.98 11.14
N ALA A 34 4.25 -12.61 12.21
CA ALA A 34 3.40 -13.01 13.33
C ALA A 34 3.17 -11.87 14.35
N THR A 35 3.98 -10.83 14.31
CA THR A 35 3.92 -9.71 15.25
C THR A 35 4.05 -8.37 14.52
N GLY A 36 3.72 -7.29 15.20
CA GLY A 36 3.95 -5.94 14.70
C GLY A 36 5.42 -5.63 14.51
N LEU A 37 6.28 -6.11 15.40
CA LEU A 37 7.73 -5.96 15.29
C LEU A 37 8.27 -6.63 14.03
N GLU A 38 7.88 -7.88 13.77
CA GLU A 38 8.27 -8.60 12.56
C GLU A 38 7.77 -7.91 11.30
N THR A 39 6.56 -7.37 11.35
CA THR A 39 5.97 -6.61 10.24
C THR A 39 6.79 -5.37 9.93
N ARG A 40 7.18 -4.59 10.94
CA ARG A 40 8.03 -3.40 10.77
C ARG A 40 9.38 -3.75 10.15
N ARG A 41 9.98 -4.83 10.60
CA ARG A 41 11.25 -5.34 10.03
C ARG A 41 11.08 -5.74 8.57
N ALA A 42 10.00 -6.45 8.25
CA ALA A 42 9.73 -6.91 6.90
C ALA A 42 9.52 -5.74 5.94
N VAL A 43 8.73 -4.74 6.31
CA VAL A 43 8.50 -3.55 5.45
C VAL A 43 9.72 -2.67 5.32
N GLY A 44 10.61 -2.67 6.30
CA GLY A 44 11.87 -1.95 6.25
C GLY A 44 12.94 -2.59 5.36
N SER A 45 12.90 -3.90 5.19
CA SER A 45 13.89 -4.66 4.42
C SER A 45 13.39 -5.16 3.06
N GLY A 46 12.09 -5.14 2.82
CA GLY A 46 11.47 -5.66 1.61
C GLY A 46 10.56 -4.64 0.95
N SER A 47 10.12 -4.96 -0.25
CA SER A 47 9.15 -4.19 -1.02
C SER A 47 7.87 -5.00 -1.17
N TYR A 48 6.76 -4.46 -0.70
CA TYR A 48 5.45 -5.10 -0.77
C TYR A 48 4.45 -4.19 -1.48
N ASP A 49 3.54 -4.79 -2.21
CA ASP A 49 2.45 -4.05 -2.86
C ASP A 49 1.31 -3.79 -1.89
N CYS A 50 1.11 -4.70 -0.96
CA CYS A 50 0.05 -4.60 0.04
C CYS A 50 0.49 -5.24 1.35
N VAL A 51 0.04 -4.65 2.46
CA VAL A 51 0.17 -5.22 3.80
C VAL A 51 -1.24 -5.41 4.36
N VAL A 52 -1.57 -6.65 4.71
CA VAL A 52 -2.85 -7.00 5.33
C VAL A 52 -2.60 -7.26 6.81
N ILE A 53 -3.23 -6.48 7.67
CA ILE A 53 -3.07 -6.56 9.13
C ILE A 53 -4.32 -7.16 9.74
N ASN A 54 -4.18 -8.31 10.37
CA ASN A 54 -5.26 -8.95 11.12
C ASN A 54 -5.25 -8.44 12.57
N CYS A 55 -6.09 -7.47 12.87
CA CYS A 55 -6.18 -6.87 14.20
C CYS A 55 -7.03 -7.69 15.16
N PRO A 56 -6.63 -7.85 16.43
CA PRO A 56 -5.37 -7.39 17.01
C PRO A 56 -4.21 -8.35 16.74
N LEU A 57 -3.00 -7.81 16.78
CA LEU A 57 -1.77 -8.63 16.82
C LEU A 57 -1.43 -8.98 18.28
N SER A 58 -0.48 -9.89 18.48
CA SER A 58 -0.10 -10.33 19.83
C SER A 58 0.61 -9.27 20.66
N ASP A 59 1.35 -8.37 19.99
CA ASP A 59 2.15 -7.33 20.63
C ASP A 59 1.57 -5.91 20.49
N GLU A 60 0.59 -5.72 19.62
CA GLU A 60 -0.09 -4.44 19.43
C GLU A 60 -1.44 -4.64 18.74
N TYR A 61 -2.29 -3.63 18.75
CA TYR A 61 -3.56 -3.72 18.06
C TYR A 61 -3.39 -3.75 16.53
N GLY A 62 -2.60 -2.85 15.99
CA GLY A 62 -2.30 -2.79 14.56
C GLY A 62 -2.61 -1.45 13.87
N ASN A 63 -3.32 -0.53 14.55
CA ASN A 63 -3.64 0.79 13.98
C ASN A 63 -2.40 1.65 13.75
N GLU A 64 -1.47 1.70 14.71
CA GLU A 64 -0.21 2.43 14.55
C GLU A 64 0.66 1.79 13.46
N LEU A 65 0.66 0.48 13.38
CA LEU A 65 1.37 -0.25 12.35
C LEU A 65 0.86 0.12 10.95
N ALA A 66 -0.47 0.21 10.79
CA ALA A 66 -1.08 0.65 9.54
C ALA A 66 -0.62 2.06 9.13
N GLU A 67 -0.58 2.99 10.08
CA GLU A 67 -0.07 4.34 9.86
C GLU A 67 1.39 4.33 9.39
N ILE A 68 2.23 3.55 10.05
CA ILE A 68 3.65 3.41 9.70
C ILE A 68 3.81 2.86 8.28
N VAL A 69 3.07 1.82 7.93
CA VAL A 69 3.11 1.25 6.58
C VAL A 69 2.77 2.31 5.53
N CYS A 70 1.71 3.07 5.76
CA CYS A 70 1.25 4.09 4.81
C CYS A 70 2.18 5.29 4.71
N THR A 71 2.83 5.69 5.79
CA THR A 71 3.72 6.86 5.80
C THR A 71 5.15 6.53 5.40
N SER A 72 5.61 5.30 5.63
CA SER A 72 7.00 4.88 5.37
C SER A 72 7.19 4.15 4.05
N THR A 73 6.11 3.66 3.44
CA THR A 73 6.17 2.86 2.21
C THR A 73 5.09 3.26 1.23
N ASP A 74 5.20 2.76 0.01
CA ASP A 74 4.19 2.91 -1.04
C ASP A 74 3.19 1.75 -1.08
N ALA A 75 3.29 0.83 -0.13
CA ALA A 75 2.37 -0.30 -0.04
C ALA A 75 0.95 0.15 0.30
N SER A 76 -0.03 -0.48 -0.30
CA SER A 76 -1.42 -0.36 0.15
C SER A 76 -1.58 -1.09 1.48
N CYS A 77 -2.45 -0.60 2.35
CA CYS A 77 -2.69 -1.23 3.64
C CYS A 77 -4.16 -1.60 3.81
N VAL A 78 -4.39 -2.80 4.29
CA VAL A 78 -5.72 -3.32 4.62
C VAL A 78 -5.69 -3.78 6.06
N ALA A 79 -6.64 -3.31 6.87
CA ALA A 79 -6.79 -3.74 8.26
C ALA A 79 -8.08 -4.56 8.40
N ILE A 80 -7.99 -5.69 9.07
CA ILE A 80 -9.13 -6.56 9.34
C ILE A 80 -9.40 -6.49 10.84
N ALA A 81 -10.61 -6.12 11.23
CA ALA A 81 -10.97 -5.90 12.61
C ALA A 81 -12.38 -6.42 12.90
N LYS A 82 -12.67 -6.70 14.17
CA LYS A 82 -14.03 -7.06 14.60
C LYS A 82 -15.02 -5.97 14.16
N SER A 83 -16.21 -6.36 13.75
CA SER A 83 -17.24 -5.44 13.24
C SER A 83 -17.56 -4.29 14.22
N GLU A 84 -17.54 -4.56 15.52
CA GLU A 84 -17.76 -3.57 16.57
C GLU A 84 -16.68 -2.48 16.64
N ASN A 85 -15.46 -2.76 16.16
CA ASN A 85 -14.34 -1.85 16.14
C ASN A 85 -14.05 -1.27 14.75
N ALA A 86 -14.63 -1.85 13.71
CA ALA A 86 -14.28 -1.53 12.33
C ALA A 86 -14.56 -0.08 11.95
N ASP A 87 -15.69 0.46 12.35
CA ASP A 87 -16.05 1.85 12.01
C ASP A 87 -15.14 2.85 12.71
N ILE A 88 -14.81 2.62 13.98
CA ILE A 88 -13.90 3.48 14.75
C ILE A 88 -12.50 3.43 14.11
N LEU A 89 -12.06 2.25 13.74
CA LEU A 89 -10.77 2.05 13.10
C LEU A 89 -10.72 2.72 11.71
N ALA A 90 -11.79 2.59 10.94
CA ALA A 90 -11.90 3.23 9.63
C ALA A 90 -11.80 4.75 9.74
N ASP A 91 -12.47 5.35 10.72
CA ASP A 91 -12.38 6.80 10.97
C ASP A 91 -10.97 7.24 11.34
N LYS A 92 -10.28 6.47 12.19
CA LYS A 92 -8.89 6.77 12.59
C LYS A 92 -7.91 6.70 11.43
N LEU A 93 -8.13 5.79 10.49
CA LEU A 93 -7.19 5.48 9.41
C LEU A 93 -7.59 6.08 8.06
N GLU A 94 -8.67 6.85 8.02
CA GLU A 94 -9.20 7.45 6.80
C GLU A 94 -8.16 8.28 6.05
N ASP A 95 -7.45 9.15 6.76
CA ASP A 95 -6.45 10.04 6.16
C ASP A 95 -5.26 9.30 5.57
N PHE A 96 -5.04 8.07 5.98
CA PHE A 96 -3.96 7.20 5.47
C PHE A 96 -4.39 6.33 4.29
N GLY A 97 -5.68 6.33 3.96
CA GLY A 97 -6.22 5.52 2.87
C GLY A 97 -6.23 4.02 3.15
N VAL A 98 -6.32 3.62 4.41
CA VAL A 98 -6.39 2.21 4.82
C VAL A 98 -7.80 1.67 4.60
N MET A 99 -7.90 0.53 3.93
CA MET A 99 -9.16 -0.19 3.80
C MET A 99 -9.39 -1.04 5.06
N VAL A 100 -10.52 -0.84 5.71
CA VAL A 100 -10.89 -1.63 6.90
C VAL A 100 -11.98 -2.63 6.53
N ILE A 101 -11.71 -3.92 6.77
CA ILE A 101 -12.63 -5.02 6.49
C ILE A 101 -13.12 -5.60 7.82
N PRO A 102 -14.43 -5.62 8.06
CA PRO A 102 -14.97 -6.17 9.30
C PRO A 102 -14.96 -7.70 9.32
N LYS A 103 -14.77 -8.28 10.49
CA LYS A 103 -14.98 -9.71 10.76
C LYS A 103 -16.46 -9.96 11.12
N PRO A 104 -17.00 -11.13 10.79
CA PRO A 104 -16.37 -12.27 10.12
C PRO A 104 -16.12 -12.01 8.64
N LEU A 105 -15.02 -12.58 8.11
CA LEU A 105 -14.65 -12.39 6.71
C LEU A 105 -15.60 -13.15 5.79
N GLY A 106 -16.37 -12.40 4.99
CA GLY A 106 -17.13 -12.95 3.89
C GLY A 106 -16.21 -13.07 2.65
N ARG A 107 -16.20 -14.24 2.02
CA ARG A 107 -15.36 -14.52 0.85
C ARG A 107 -15.59 -13.49 -0.27
N GLN A 108 -16.83 -13.21 -0.59
CA GLN A 108 -17.21 -12.31 -1.68
C GLN A 108 -16.87 -10.85 -1.35
N TYR A 109 -17.13 -10.43 -0.11
CA TYR A 109 -16.81 -9.10 0.36
C TYR A 109 -15.29 -8.86 0.38
N PHE A 110 -14.54 -9.84 0.86
CA PHE A 110 -13.07 -9.80 0.84
C PHE A 110 -12.54 -9.70 -0.58
N TYR A 111 -13.03 -10.51 -1.48
CA TYR A 111 -12.64 -10.49 -2.89
C TYR A 111 -12.84 -9.11 -3.51
N ARG A 112 -14.03 -8.55 -3.37
CA ARG A 112 -14.36 -7.23 -3.92
C ARG A 112 -13.53 -6.12 -3.30
N SER A 113 -13.33 -6.16 -1.98
CA SER A 113 -12.52 -5.17 -1.27
C SER A 113 -11.08 -5.19 -1.74
N MET A 114 -10.47 -6.37 -1.87
CA MET A 114 -9.09 -6.50 -2.33
C MET A 114 -8.95 -6.12 -3.81
N LYS A 115 -9.92 -6.44 -4.64
CA LYS A 115 -9.94 -5.98 -6.04
C LYS A 115 -10.03 -4.46 -6.14
N PHE A 116 -10.81 -3.84 -5.30
CA PHE A 116 -10.88 -2.37 -5.23
C PHE A 116 -9.55 -1.77 -4.80
N VAL A 117 -8.92 -2.31 -3.76
CA VAL A 117 -7.58 -1.87 -3.31
C VAL A 117 -6.57 -1.99 -4.44
N SER A 118 -6.57 -3.10 -5.16
CA SER A 118 -5.69 -3.32 -6.31
C SER A 118 -5.92 -2.30 -7.43
N ALA A 119 -7.17 -2.03 -7.76
CA ALA A 119 -7.53 -1.06 -8.80
C ALA A 119 -7.14 0.37 -8.40
N ALA A 120 -7.40 0.75 -7.15
CA ALA A 120 -7.01 2.06 -6.62
C ALA A 120 -5.49 2.24 -6.63
N ARG A 121 -4.74 1.19 -6.27
CA ARG A 121 -3.29 1.18 -6.33
C ARG A 121 -2.76 1.39 -7.76
N LYS A 122 -3.31 0.67 -8.71
CA LYS A 122 -2.92 0.81 -10.13
C LYS A 122 -3.15 2.23 -10.64
N ARG A 123 -4.28 2.81 -10.30
CA ARG A 123 -4.59 4.20 -10.66
C ARG A 123 -3.60 5.17 -10.05
N MET A 124 -3.30 5.03 -8.77
CA MET A 124 -2.35 5.90 -8.07
C MET A 124 -0.94 5.81 -8.67
N LEU A 125 -0.46 4.60 -8.96
CA LEU A 125 0.84 4.38 -9.60
C LEU A 125 0.87 4.93 -11.03
N GLY A 126 -0.22 4.85 -11.77
CA GLY A 126 -0.37 5.45 -13.09
C GLY A 126 -0.26 6.96 -13.05
N ILE A 127 -0.93 7.62 -12.12
CA ILE A 127 -0.85 9.08 -11.92
C ILE A 127 0.57 9.50 -11.56
N ARG A 128 1.24 8.80 -10.64
CA ARG A 128 2.63 9.07 -10.28
C ARG A 128 3.56 8.95 -11.48
N SER A 129 3.40 7.91 -12.29
CA SER A 129 4.19 7.70 -13.51
C SER A 129 4.01 8.83 -14.51
N GLU A 130 2.78 9.29 -14.72
CA GLU A 130 2.49 10.44 -15.60
C GLU A 130 3.09 11.74 -15.05
N ASN A 131 2.99 11.98 -13.74
CA ASN A 131 3.59 13.14 -13.11
C ASN A 131 5.11 13.16 -13.27
N LEU A 132 5.77 12.03 -13.10
CA LEU A 132 7.21 11.91 -13.33
C LEU A 132 7.59 12.20 -14.79
N LYS A 133 6.81 11.71 -15.75
CA LYS A 133 7.01 12.01 -17.17
C LYS A 133 6.83 13.50 -17.48
N LEU A 134 5.83 14.14 -16.90
CA LEU A 134 5.60 15.57 -17.04
C LEU A 134 6.76 16.41 -16.48
N HIS A 135 7.22 16.09 -15.29
CA HIS A 135 8.38 16.75 -14.69
C HIS A 135 9.62 16.61 -15.55
N LYS A 136 9.88 15.44 -16.07
CA LYS A 136 11.01 15.20 -16.99
C LYS A 136 10.91 16.05 -18.26
N LYS A 137 9.72 16.13 -18.87
CA LYS A 137 9.48 16.98 -20.04
C LYS A 137 9.70 18.45 -19.73
N LEU A 138 9.24 18.94 -18.57
CA LEU A 138 9.43 20.32 -18.14
C LEU A 138 10.90 20.63 -17.96
N GLU A 139 11.69 19.75 -17.36
CA GLU A 139 13.12 19.90 -17.22
C GLU A 139 13.84 19.97 -18.59
N GLU A 140 13.46 19.11 -19.52
CA GLU A 140 13.99 19.14 -20.90
C GLU A 140 13.69 20.47 -21.59
N ILE A 141 12.49 20.99 -21.46
CA ILE A 141 12.09 22.29 -22.02
C ILE A 141 12.91 23.42 -21.37
N ARG A 142 13.07 23.42 -20.05
CA ARG A 142 13.88 24.41 -19.33
C ARG A 142 15.33 24.38 -19.79
N THR A 143 15.91 23.23 -19.99
CA THR A 143 17.28 23.05 -20.49
C THR A 143 17.45 23.61 -21.89
N ILE A 144 16.50 23.34 -22.79
CA ILE A 144 16.49 23.88 -24.16
C ILE A 144 16.40 25.41 -24.13
N ASN A 145 15.51 25.99 -23.32
CA ASN A 145 15.35 27.44 -23.18
C ASN A 145 16.61 28.10 -22.63
N ARG A 146 17.28 27.51 -21.66
CA ARG A 146 18.56 28.01 -21.13
C ARG A 146 19.65 28.00 -22.20
N ALA A 147 19.75 26.94 -23.00
CA ALA A 147 20.68 26.85 -24.09
C ALA A 147 20.45 27.93 -25.16
N LYS A 148 19.20 28.18 -25.53
CA LYS A 148 18.82 29.23 -26.45
C LYS A 148 19.17 30.62 -25.91
N CYS A 149 18.87 30.91 -24.66
CA CYS A 149 19.23 32.19 -24.01
C CYS A 149 20.73 32.39 -23.98
N SER A 150 21.52 31.38 -23.68
CA SER A 150 22.99 31.44 -23.70
C SER A 150 23.50 31.73 -25.10
N GLN A 151 22.98 31.15 -26.15
CA GLN A 151 23.33 31.39 -27.53
C GLN A 151 23.01 32.83 -27.99
N ILE A 152 21.87 33.36 -27.61
CA ILE A 152 21.47 34.73 -27.87
C ILE A 152 22.41 35.71 -27.17
N GLY A 153 22.73 35.47 -25.91
CA GLY A 153 23.66 36.28 -25.14
C GLY A 153 25.06 36.29 -25.74
N ARG A 154 25.54 35.19 -26.28
CA ARG A 154 26.83 35.10 -26.99
C ARG A 154 26.82 35.85 -28.31
N ALA A 155 25.70 35.87 -29.01
CA ALA A 155 25.57 36.60 -30.29
C ALA A 155 25.63 38.13 -30.12
N HIS A 156 25.29 38.64 -28.93
CA HIS A 156 25.37 40.07 -28.61
C HIS A 156 26.68 40.54 -28.03
N VAL A 157 27.58 39.64 -27.76
CA VAL A 157 28.92 39.94 -27.28
C VAL A 157 29.93 39.93 -28.42
#